data_49dcc82e934de129498f8b9925d49f74
#
_entry.id   49dcc82e934de129498f8b9925d49f74
#
_cell.length_a   1.000
_cell.length_b   1.000
_cell.length_c   1.000
_cell.angle_alpha   90.00
_cell.angle_beta   90.00
_cell.angle_gamma   90.00
#
_symmetry.space_group_name_H-M   'P 1'
#
loop_
_entity.id
_entity.type
_entity.pdbx_description
1 polymer ?
#
loop_
_entity_poly.entity_id
_entity_poly.type
_entity_poly.pdbx_seq_one_letter_code
_entity_poly.pdbx_strand_id
1 'polypeptide(L)'
;DLKVYFKQKSPKLLSFKPGILKAVDQVSFSIEKGKTFGLVGESGSGKSTIGKAILRYHKPTGGEIFYEGTEIGAMGEKELLPYRKKMQSVFQDPYSSLDPSHTVQDIICEPMAIHKMYTPKERKERAKELIRVVGLKEQDLLKYPHEFSGGQRQRISIARALSVQPEFVVCDEPISALDVSLQAQIVQMLQDLQEKYGLTYLFISHQLQVVQKICDEIGVLYLGNLMEIADADKLYSNPLHPYTKMLISSI
;
A
#
# COMPACT_ATOMS: atom_id res chain seq x y z
N ASP A 1 -6.05 13.87 12.28
CA ASP A 1 -7.30 14.45 11.71
C ASP A 1 -7.20 14.64 10.21
N LEU A 2 -6.70 13.59 9.50
CA LEU A 2 -6.53 13.61 8.04
C LEU A 2 -7.88 13.81 7.34
N LYS A 3 -7.91 14.72 6.35
CA LYS A 3 -9.06 14.98 5.48
C LYS A 3 -8.62 14.91 4.02
N VAL A 4 -9.38 14.18 3.22
CA VAL A 4 -9.20 14.14 1.76
C VAL A 4 -10.57 14.27 1.09
N TYR A 5 -10.82 15.43 0.50
CA TYR A 5 -12.08 15.78 -0.13
C TYR A 5 -11.89 15.99 -1.62
N PHE A 6 -12.78 15.44 -2.42
CA PHE A 6 -12.80 15.62 -3.87
C PHE A 6 -13.97 16.46 -4.32
N LYS A 7 -13.73 17.40 -5.21
CA LYS A 7 -14.79 18.16 -5.87
C LYS A 7 -15.47 17.28 -6.92
N GLN A 8 -16.76 17.05 -6.79
CA GLN A 8 -17.56 16.36 -7.80
C GLN A 8 -18.08 17.36 -8.84
N LYS A 9 -17.92 17.00 -10.12
CA LYS A 9 -18.62 17.75 -11.18
C LYS A 9 -20.12 17.49 -11.03
N SER A 10 -20.93 18.54 -10.89
CA SER A 10 -22.38 18.40 -10.80
C SER A 10 -22.93 17.76 -12.10
N PRO A 11 -23.68 16.66 -12.02
CA PRO A 11 -24.29 16.06 -13.22
C PRO A 11 -25.51 16.86 -13.72
N LYS A 12 -25.97 17.85 -12.97
CA LYS A 12 -27.14 18.68 -13.35
C LYS A 12 -26.69 20.03 -13.88
N LEU A 13 -27.08 20.34 -15.12
CA LEU A 13 -26.83 21.62 -15.85
C LEU A 13 -27.28 22.87 -15.09
N LEU A 14 -28.01 22.75 -13.99
CA LEU A 14 -28.66 23.82 -13.22
C LEU A 14 -28.22 23.92 -11.75
N SER A 15 -27.24 23.13 -11.27
CA SER A 15 -26.77 23.26 -9.89
C SER A 15 -25.45 24.04 -9.83
N PHE A 16 -25.47 25.21 -9.25
CA PHE A 16 -24.34 26.14 -9.14
C PHE A 16 -23.28 25.77 -8.09
N LYS A 17 -23.49 24.72 -7.30
CA LYS A 17 -22.49 24.26 -6.31
C LYS A 17 -21.97 22.89 -6.63
N PRO A 18 -20.65 22.73 -6.87
CA PRO A 18 -20.06 21.40 -7.00
C PRO A 18 -20.25 20.61 -5.68
N GLY A 19 -20.65 19.35 -5.80
CA GLY A 19 -20.69 18.45 -4.67
C GLY A 19 -19.27 18.22 -4.11
N ILE A 20 -19.16 17.95 -2.82
CA ILE A 20 -17.90 17.57 -2.17
C ILE A 20 -18.05 16.12 -1.72
N LEU A 21 -17.19 15.23 -2.24
CA LEU A 21 -17.04 13.88 -1.74
C LEU A 21 -15.98 13.89 -0.64
N LYS A 22 -16.40 13.62 0.58
CA LYS A 22 -15.51 13.44 1.73
C LYS A 22 -15.02 11.99 1.74
N ALA A 23 -13.95 11.70 1.00
CA ALA A 23 -13.42 10.35 0.90
C ALA A 23 -12.71 9.90 2.18
N VAL A 24 -12.11 10.84 2.91
CA VAL A 24 -11.53 10.65 4.25
C VAL A 24 -11.90 11.87 5.08
N ASP A 25 -12.52 11.67 6.24
CA ASP A 25 -12.99 12.75 7.11
C ASP A 25 -12.53 12.52 8.56
N GLN A 26 -11.56 13.32 9.01
CA GLN A 26 -11.02 13.34 10.38
C GLN A 26 -10.44 11.99 10.86
N VAL A 27 -9.71 11.28 10.00
CA VAL A 27 -9.07 10.02 10.36
C VAL A 27 -7.71 10.28 11.03
N SER A 28 -7.49 9.65 12.20
CA SER A 28 -6.23 9.71 12.96
C SER A 28 -5.83 8.31 13.42
N PHE A 29 -4.61 7.91 13.13
CA PHE A 29 -3.96 6.71 13.66
C PHE A 29 -2.44 6.84 13.57
N SER A 30 -1.72 5.95 14.24
CA SER A 30 -0.28 5.83 14.15
C SER A 30 0.11 4.41 13.78
N ILE A 31 1.27 4.24 13.17
CA ILE A 31 1.85 2.94 12.84
C ILE A 31 3.22 2.87 13.49
N GLU A 32 3.44 1.90 14.37
CA GLU A 32 4.74 1.70 14.99
C GLU A 32 5.74 1.11 13.99
N LYS A 33 7.00 1.52 14.12
CA LYS A 33 8.09 1.01 13.28
C LYS A 33 8.24 -0.50 13.40
N GLY A 34 8.34 -1.18 12.28
CA GLY A 34 8.45 -2.64 12.22
C GLY A 34 7.13 -3.39 12.41
N LYS A 35 5.99 -2.67 12.55
CA LYS A 35 4.66 -3.25 12.72
C LYS A 35 3.82 -3.18 11.46
N THR A 36 2.78 -4.00 11.40
CA THR A 36 1.77 -3.98 10.35
C THR A 36 0.45 -3.43 10.89
N PHE A 37 0.01 -2.28 10.35
CA PHE A 37 -1.31 -1.73 10.60
C PHE A 37 -2.26 -2.14 9.48
N GLY A 38 -3.33 -2.85 9.82
CA GLY A 38 -4.39 -3.23 8.90
C GLY A 38 -5.43 -2.13 8.75
N LEU A 39 -5.84 -1.80 7.53
CA LEU A 39 -6.97 -0.91 7.29
C LEU A 39 -8.06 -1.66 6.54
N VAL A 40 -9.19 -1.91 7.20
CA VAL A 40 -10.30 -2.71 6.68
C VAL A 40 -11.59 -1.90 6.54
N GLY A 41 -12.53 -2.42 5.77
CA GLY A 41 -13.85 -1.81 5.51
C GLY A 41 -14.33 -2.12 4.11
N GLU A 42 -15.56 -1.76 3.79
CA GLU A 42 -16.18 -1.99 2.48
C GLU A 42 -15.46 -1.26 1.34
N SER A 43 -15.71 -1.69 0.10
CA SER A 43 -15.23 -0.97 -1.09
C SER A 43 -15.77 0.45 -1.09
N GLY A 44 -14.91 1.41 -1.43
CA GLY A 44 -15.28 2.84 -1.40
C GLY A 44 -15.26 3.51 -0.02
N SER A 45 -14.89 2.81 1.07
CA SER A 45 -14.82 3.41 2.41
C SER A 45 -13.69 4.44 2.60
N GLY A 46 -12.75 4.57 1.64
CA GLY A 46 -11.66 5.55 1.69
C GLY A 46 -10.27 4.97 1.97
N LYS A 47 -10.12 3.66 2.16
CA LYS A 47 -8.84 2.99 2.50
C LYS A 47 -7.69 3.33 1.56
N SER A 48 -7.87 3.07 0.26
CA SER A 48 -6.85 3.40 -0.76
C SER A 48 -6.58 4.90 -0.87
N THR A 49 -7.58 5.74 -0.55
CA THR A 49 -7.39 7.19 -0.49
C THR A 49 -6.46 7.60 0.65
N ILE A 50 -6.56 6.93 1.82
CA ILE A 50 -5.64 7.13 2.94
C ILE A 50 -4.22 6.73 2.54
N GLY A 51 -4.02 5.53 1.97
CA GLY A 51 -2.71 5.08 1.49
C GLY A 51 -2.09 6.05 0.49
N LYS A 52 -2.88 6.51 -0.50
CA LYS A 52 -2.44 7.50 -1.50
C LYS A 52 -2.15 8.88 -0.90
N ALA A 53 -2.86 9.28 0.16
CA ALA A 53 -2.59 10.54 0.86
C ALA A 53 -1.30 10.45 1.68
N ILE A 54 -1.03 9.34 2.38
CA ILE A 54 0.21 9.10 3.11
C ILE A 54 1.42 9.15 2.17
N LEU A 55 1.32 8.50 1.00
CA LEU A 55 2.36 8.52 -0.04
C LEU A 55 2.40 9.85 -0.83
N ARG A 56 1.51 10.79 -0.50
CA ARG A 56 1.40 12.10 -1.16
C ARG A 56 1.13 12.02 -2.67
N TYR A 57 0.46 10.95 -3.13
CA TYR A 57 -0.16 10.92 -4.46
C TYR A 57 -1.42 11.79 -4.52
N HIS A 58 -2.13 11.91 -3.38
CA HIS A 58 -3.18 12.90 -3.16
C HIS A 58 -2.74 13.86 -2.06
N LYS A 59 -2.80 15.16 -2.36
CA LYS A 59 -2.55 16.18 -1.34
C LYS A 59 -3.71 16.19 -0.35
N PRO A 60 -3.47 16.09 0.98
CA PRO A 60 -4.50 16.27 1.99
C PRO A 60 -5.24 17.60 1.82
N THR A 61 -6.54 17.61 2.07
CA THR A 61 -7.34 18.83 2.12
C THR A 61 -7.37 19.45 3.52
N GLY A 62 -6.90 18.72 4.52
CA GLY A 62 -6.73 19.17 5.90
C GLY A 62 -6.14 18.04 6.76
N GLY A 63 -5.71 18.41 7.96
CA GLY A 63 -4.95 17.52 8.85
C GLY A 63 -3.49 17.45 8.47
N GLU A 64 -2.74 16.62 9.19
CA GLU A 64 -1.29 16.51 9.12
C GLU A 64 -0.88 15.06 8.95
N ILE A 65 0.26 14.82 8.31
CA ILE A 65 0.87 13.50 8.15
C ILE A 65 2.31 13.60 8.63
N PHE A 66 2.65 12.79 9.63
CA PHE A 66 4.00 12.74 10.18
C PHE A 66 4.71 11.45 9.77
N TYR A 67 5.97 11.57 9.38
CA TYR A 67 6.89 10.47 9.18
C TYR A 67 8.08 10.64 10.11
N GLU A 68 8.26 9.74 11.09
CA GLU A 68 9.30 9.82 12.14
C GLU A 68 9.39 11.22 12.77
N GLY A 69 8.23 11.79 13.15
CA GLY A 69 8.12 13.11 13.79
C GLY A 69 8.23 14.31 12.83
N THR A 70 8.49 14.09 11.55
CA THR A 70 8.53 15.16 10.54
C THR A 70 7.19 15.27 9.83
N GLU A 71 6.60 16.47 9.80
CA GLU A 71 5.37 16.74 9.06
C GLU A 71 5.66 16.73 7.55
N ILE A 72 5.05 15.78 6.82
CA ILE A 72 5.25 15.60 5.38
C ILE A 72 4.03 15.98 4.54
N GLY A 73 2.88 16.20 5.17
CA GLY A 73 1.60 16.46 4.51
C GLY A 73 1.57 17.79 3.76
N ALA A 74 2.35 18.80 4.18
CA ALA A 74 2.44 20.09 3.53
C ALA A 74 3.62 20.25 2.56
N MET A 75 4.62 19.35 2.62
CA MET A 75 5.87 19.43 1.84
C MET A 75 5.64 19.56 0.34
N GLY A 76 6.54 20.29 -0.34
CA GLY A 76 6.64 20.35 -1.79
C GLY A 76 7.34 19.11 -2.38
N GLU A 77 7.26 18.94 -3.71
CA GLU A 77 7.76 17.76 -4.41
C GLU A 77 9.28 17.51 -4.18
N LYS A 78 10.08 18.57 -4.10
CA LYS A 78 11.53 18.46 -3.87
C LYS A 78 11.85 17.99 -2.46
N GLU A 79 11.09 18.46 -1.48
CA GLU A 79 11.25 18.09 -0.06
C GLU A 79 10.77 16.67 0.20
N LEU A 80 9.75 16.20 -0.55
CA LEU A 80 9.23 14.84 -0.48
C LEU A 80 10.14 13.78 -1.10
N LEU A 81 11.05 14.15 -1.99
CA LEU A 81 11.86 13.17 -2.73
C LEU A 81 12.64 12.20 -1.84
N PRO A 82 13.28 12.60 -0.73
CA PRO A 82 13.92 11.68 0.21
C PRO A 82 12.93 10.72 0.87
N TYR A 83 11.71 11.18 1.19
CA TYR A 83 10.67 10.36 1.81
C TYR A 83 10.06 9.38 0.81
N ARG A 84 9.93 9.73 -0.47
CA ARG A 84 9.49 8.80 -1.52
C ARG A 84 10.41 7.60 -1.69
N LYS A 85 11.70 7.73 -1.37
CA LYS A 85 12.63 6.60 -1.30
C LYS A 85 12.29 5.69 -0.10
N LYS A 86 11.96 6.28 1.05
CA LYS A 86 11.66 5.55 2.29
C LYS A 86 10.26 4.92 2.30
N MET A 87 9.31 5.53 1.57
CA MET A 87 7.92 5.11 1.51
C MET A 87 7.59 4.61 0.11
N GLN A 88 7.24 3.33 0.00
CA GLN A 88 6.91 2.71 -1.28
C GLN A 88 5.49 2.11 -1.26
N SER A 89 5.02 1.67 -2.42
CA SER A 89 3.71 1.04 -2.55
C SER A 89 3.75 -0.24 -3.35
N VAL A 90 2.89 -1.17 -2.95
CA VAL A 90 2.49 -2.34 -3.72
C VAL A 90 0.99 -2.17 -4.01
N PHE A 91 0.65 -1.99 -5.29
CA PHE A 91 -0.71 -1.68 -5.70
C PHE A 91 -1.58 -2.92 -5.94
N GLN A 92 -2.89 -2.70 -5.93
CA GLN A 92 -3.95 -3.70 -6.12
C GLN A 92 -3.85 -4.42 -7.47
N ASP A 93 -3.59 -3.68 -8.55
CA ASP A 93 -3.52 -4.24 -9.90
C ASP A 93 -2.07 -4.28 -10.40
N PRO A 94 -1.44 -5.46 -10.39
CA PRO A 94 -0.09 -5.61 -10.90
C PRO A 94 0.00 -5.45 -12.43
N TYR A 95 -1.12 -5.52 -13.16
CA TYR A 95 -1.13 -5.30 -14.62
C TYR A 95 -0.91 -3.84 -14.97
N SER A 96 -1.61 -2.94 -14.31
CA SER A 96 -1.51 -1.50 -14.57
C SER A 96 -0.30 -0.86 -13.88
N SER A 97 0.28 -1.53 -12.88
CA SER A 97 1.40 -0.99 -12.11
C SER A 97 2.78 -1.23 -12.74
N LEU A 98 2.90 -2.15 -13.69
CA LEU A 98 4.15 -2.47 -14.40
C LEU A 98 4.06 -1.99 -15.84
N ASP A 99 5.06 -1.21 -16.30
CA ASP A 99 5.11 -0.77 -17.69
C ASP A 99 5.32 -1.97 -18.61
N PRO A 100 4.37 -2.30 -19.52
CA PRO A 100 4.46 -3.48 -20.37
C PRO A 100 5.58 -3.40 -21.43
N SER A 101 6.14 -2.21 -21.67
CA SER A 101 7.23 -1.98 -22.63
C SER A 101 8.61 -2.20 -22.03
N HIS A 102 8.74 -2.29 -20.71
CA HIS A 102 9.99 -2.50 -20.00
C HIS A 102 10.18 -3.97 -19.61
N THR A 103 11.44 -4.42 -19.60
CA THR A 103 11.79 -5.72 -19.02
C THR A 103 11.64 -5.69 -17.50
N VAL A 104 11.51 -6.86 -16.87
CA VAL A 104 11.48 -6.97 -15.40
C VAL A 104 12.73 -6.33 -14.77
N GLN A 105 13.90 -6.49 -15.41
CA GLN A 105 15.14 -5.84 -14.96
C GLN A 105 15.00 -4.31 -14.96
N ASP A 106 14.47 -3.74 -16.03
CA ASP A 106 14.30 -2.29 -16.14
C ASP A 106 13.33 -1.78 -15.09
N ILE A 107 12.20 -2.46 -14.89
CA ILE A 107 11.19 -2.15 -13.88
C ILE A 107 11.79 -2.14 -12.45
N ILE A 108 12.61 -3.13 -12.10
CA ILE A 108 13.24 -3.20 -10.78
C ILE A 108 14.36 -2.15 -10.65
N CYS A 109 15.07 -1.85 -11.72
CA CYS A 109 16.16 -0.88 -11.72
C CYS A 109 15.70 0.58 -11.75
N GLU A 110 14.53 0.88 -12.29
CA GLU A 110 14.02 2.23 -12.49
C GLU A 110 13.97 3.07 -11.20
N PRO A 111 13.37 2.61 -10.07
CA PRO A 111 13.36 3.42 -8.84
C PRO A 111 14.77 3.74 -8.33
N MET A 112 15.71 2.80 -8.43
CA MET A 112 17.11 3.03 -8.07
C MET A 112 17.77 4.10 -8.97
N ALA A 113 17.37 4.14 -10.25
CA ALA A 113 17.88 5.15 -11.19
C ALA A 113 17.33 6.55 -10.88
N ILE A 114 16.02 6.65 -10.62
CA ILE A 114 15.34 7.90 -10.24
C ILE A 114 15.97 8.51 -8.98
N HIS A 115 16.24 7.69 -7.98
CA HIS A 115 16.86 8.11 -6.72
C HIS A 115 18.40 8.19 -6.79
N LYS A 116 19.00 8.05 -7.98
CA LYS A 116 20.47 8.10 -8.21
C LYS A 116 21.27 7.16 -7.32
N MET A 117 20.67 6.00 -6.98
CA MET A 117 21.32 4.94 -6.23
C MET A 117 22.13 4.05 -7.18
N TYR A 118 23.30 3.65 -6.74
CA TYR A 118 24.14 2.68 -7.43
C TYR A 118 24.54 3.05 -8.88
N THR A 119 25.59 2.42 -9.37
CA THR A 119 25.94 2.43 -10.79
C THR A 119 24.99 1.54 -11.61
N PRO A 120 24.94 1.70 -12.94
CA PRO A 120 24.11 0.83 -13.78
C PRO A 120 24.42 -0.67 -13.61
N LYS A 121 25.68 -1.03 -13.37
CA LYS A 121 26.12 -2.41 -13.14
C LYS A 121 25.59 -2.93 -11.79
N GLU A 122 25.76 -2.15 -10.72
CA GLU A 122 25.29 -2.52 -9.38
C GLU A 122 23.76 -2.64 -9.32
N ARG A 123 23.01 -1.79 -10.04
CA ARG A 123 21.55 -1.90 -10.15
C ARG A 123 21.13 -3.25 -10.73
N LYS A 124 21.82 -3.74 -11.77
CA LYS A 124 21.57 -5.05 -12.38
C LYS A 124 21.84 -6.19 -11.40
N GLU A 125 22.93 -6.13 -10.66
CA GLU A 125 23.23 -7.14 -9.63
C GLU A 125 22.18 -7.09 -8.52
N ARG A 126 21.78 -5.91 -8.07
CA ARG A 126 20.70 -5.76 -7.09
C ARG A 126 19.37 -6.30 -7.60
N ALA A 127 19.04 -6.10 -8.88
CA ALA A 127 17.83 -6.69 -9.48
C ALA A 127 17.87 -8.23 -9.46
N LYS A 128 19.04 -8.86 -9.68
CA LYS A 128 19.20 -10.32 -9.55
C LYS A 128 18.98 -10.81 -8.12
N GLU A 129 19.47 -10.06 -7.13
CA GLU A 129 19.20 -10.39 -5.72
C GLU A 129 17.71 -10.32 -5.40
N LEU A 130 17.06 -9.21 -5.79
CA LEU A 130 15.65 -8.96 -5.48
C LEU A 130 14.71 -9.94 -6.17
N ILE A 131 14.99 -10.32 -7.42
CA ILE A 131 14.17 -11.30 -8.14
C ILE A 131 14.19 -12.68 -7.45
N ARG A 132 15.35 -13.08 -6.91
CA ARG A 132 15.48 -14.30 -6.11
C ARG A 132 14.76 -14.21 -4.77
N VAL A 133 14.84 -13.04 -4.11
CA VAL A 133 14.18 -12.78 -2.82
C VAL A 133 12.66 -12.96 -2.92
N VAL A 134 12.07 -12.58 -4.06
CA VAL A 134 10.62 -12.77 -4.30
C VAL A 134 10.29 -14.15 -4.91
N GLY A 135 11.26 -15.07 -4.98
CA GLY A 135 11.06 -16.46 -5.43
C GLY A 135 10.93 -16.63 -6.94
N LEU A 136 11.48 -15.71 -7.73
CA LEU A 136 11.58 -15.82 -9.19
C LEU A 136 13.02 -16.12 -9.61
N LYS A 137 13.22 -16.48 -10.89
CA LYS A 137 14.52 -16.85 -11.43
C LYS A 137 15.23 -15.67 -12.08
N GLU A 138 16.57 -15.64 -12.06
CA GLU A 138 17.34 -14.56 -12.71
C GLU A 138 17.05 -14.41 -14.20
N GLN A 139 16.82 -15.52 -14.91
CA GLN A 139 16.45 -15.49 -16.32
C GLN A 139 15.13 -14.74 -16.60
N ASP A 140 14.27 -14.61 -15.59
CA ASP A 140 13.01 -13.89 -15.70
C ASP A 140 13.20 -12.37 -15.80
N LEU A 141 14.39 -11.86 -15.44
CA LEU A 141 14.73 -10.43 -15.56
C LEU A 141 14.69 -9.91 -17.00
N LEU A 142 14.92 -10.78 -17.98
CA LEU A 142 14.91 -10.41 -19.40
C LEU A 142 13.53 -10.46 -20.04
N LYS A 143 12.53 -10.97 -19.34
CA LYS A 143 11.16 -11.09 -19.81
C LYS A 143 10.36 -9.82 -19.57
N TYR A 144 9.23 -9.70 -20.24
CA TYR A 144 8.26 -8.62 -20.10
C TYR A 144 7.11 -9.00 -19.18
N PRO A 145 6.41 -8.02 -18.55
CA PRO A 145 5.31 -8.30 -17.62
C PRO A 145 4.22 -9.21 -18.18
N HIS A 146 3.89 -9.12 -19.46
CA HIS A 146 2.85 -9.92 -20.08
C HIS A 146 3.16 -11.43 -20.16
N GLU A 147 4.42 -11.84 -19.97
CA GLU A 147 4.86 -13.23 -19.94
C GLU A 147 4.67 -13.92 -18.57
N PHE A 148 4.14 -13.20 -17.57
CA PHE A 148 4.00 -13.66 -16.20
C PHE A 148 2.55 -13.83 -15.77
N SER A 149 2.30 -14.78 -14.86
CA SER A 149 1.02 -14.89 -14.15
C SER A 149 0.77 -13.70 -13.20
N GLY A 150 -0.48 -13.51 -12.77
CA GLY A 150 -0.83 -12.45 -11.82
C GLY A 150 0.01 -12.47 -10.53
N GLY A 151 0.18 -13.65 -9.92
CA GLY A 151 1.00 -13.81 -8.72
C GLY A 151 2.48 -13.53 -8.95
N GLN A 152 3.02 -13.89 -10.13
CA GLN A 152 4.39 -13.55 -10.49
C GLN A 152 4.57 -12.05 -10.72
N ARG A 153 3.61 -11.37 -11.37
CA ARG A 153 3.64 -9.89 -11.50
C ARG A 153 3.56 -9.19 -10.15
N GLN A 154 2.78 -9.73 -9.21
CA GLN A 154 2.74 -9.19 -7.85
C GLN A 154 4.10 -9.31 -7.17
N ARG A 155 4.81 -10.44 -7.33
CA ARG A 155 6.17 -10.62 -6.84
C ARG A 155 7.15 -9.62 -7.46
N ILE A 156 7.03 -9.33 -8.75
CA ILE A 156 7.83 -8.30 -9.45
C ILE A 156 7.53 -6.90 -8.88
N SER A 157 6.25 -6.57 -8.63
CA SER A 157 5.85 -5.30 -8.01
C SER A 157 6.45 -5.14 -6.60
N ILE A 158 6.48 -6.21 -5.81
CA ILE A 158 7.13 -6.22 -4.50
C ILE A 158 8.66 -6.04 -4.65
N ALA A 159 9.32 -6.75 -5.58
CA ALA A 159 10.74 -6.57 -5.85
C ALA A 159 11.10 -5.14 -6.25
N ARG A 160 10.26 -4.50 -7.09
CA ARG A 160 10.39 -3.09 -7.46
C ARG A 160 10.30 -2.17 -6.24
N ALA A 161 9.31 -2.36 -5.38
CA ALA A 161 9.16 -1.57 -4.16
C ALA A 161 10.38 -1.70 -3.24
N LEU A 162 10.94 -2.89 -3.09
CA LEU A 162 12.13 -3.16 -2.26
C LEU A 162 13.44 -2.62 -2.84
N SER A 163 13.47 -2.24 -4.13
CA SER A 163 14.71 -1.87 -4.82
C SER A 163 15.42 -0.66 -4.19
N VAL A 164 14.66 0.27 -3.66
CA VAL A 164 15.17 1.50 -3.01
C VAL A 164 15.37 1.36 -1.49
N GLN A 165 15.23 0.14 -0.95
CA GLN A 165 15.36 -0.14 0.49
C GLN A 165 14.41 0.72 1.34
N PRO A 166 13.08 0.59 1.14
CA PRO A 166 12.11 1.37 1.89
C PRO A 166 12.11 0.97 3.38
N GLU A 167 11.59 1.86 4.21
CA GLU A 167 11.31 1.60 5.63
C GLU A 167 9.81 1.36 5.85
N PHE A 168 8.97 1.95 4.98
CA PHE A 168 7.52 1.89 5.04
C PHE A 168 6.92 1.50 3.68
N VAL A 169 5.98 0.56 3.66
CA VAL A 169 5.31 0.12 2.43
C VAL A 169 3.79 0.11 2.62
N VAL A 170 3.10 0.81 1.74
CA VAL A 170 1.64 0.71 1.61
C VAL A 170 1.31 -0.45 0.69
N CYS A 171 0.69 -1.50 1.24
CA CYS A 171 0.17 -2.64 0.51
C CYS A 171 -1.33 -2.42 0.27
N ASP A 172 -1.69 -1.83 -0.89
CA ASP A 172 -3.08 -1.52 -1.23
C ASP A 172 -3.71 -2.70 -1.98
N GLU A 173 -4.48 -3.52 -1.27
CA GLU A 173 -5.12 -4.76 -1.75
C GLU A 173 -4.15 -5.71 -2.50
N PRO A 174 -2.97 -6.04 -1.95
CA PRO A 174 -1.88 -6.70 -2.68
C PRO A 174 -2.18 -8.12 -3.14
N ILE A 175 -3.31 -8.69 -2.72
CA ILE A 175 -3.69 -10.09 -2.96
C ILE A 175 -5.08 -10.25 -3.59
N SER A 176 -5.85 -9.17 -3.77
CA SER A 176 -7.28 -9.23 -4.15
C SER A 176 -7.53 -9.89 -5.51
N ALA A 177 -6.57 -9.81 -6.44
CA ALA A 177 -6.66 -10.38 -7.79
C ALA A 177 -6.08 -11.80 -7.90
N LEU A 178 -5.72 -12.45 -6.78
CA LEU A 178 -5.04 -13.75 -6.75
C LEU A 178 -5.96 -14.84 -6.20
N ASP A 179 -5.70 -16.09 -6.61
CA ASP A 179 -6.35 -17.24 -5.98
C ASP A 179 -5.85 -17.48 -4.54
N VAL A 180 -6.64 -18.22 -3.75
CA VAL A 180 -6.42 -18.40 -2.30
C VAL A 180 -5.02 -18.97 -2.00
N SER A 181 -4.50 -19.86 -2.83
CA SER A 181 -3.20 -20.49 -2.60
C SER A 181 -2.05 -19.50 -2.83
N LEU A 182 -2.16 -18.66 -3.85
CA LEU A 182 -1.20 -17.59 -4.13
C LEU A 182 -1.29 -16.45 -3.11
N GLN A 183 -2.50 -16.14 -2.61
CA GLN A 183 -2.68 -15.17 -1.52
C GLN A 183 -1.85 -15.55 -0.29
N ALA A 184 -1.95 -16.81 0.16
CA ALA A 184 -1.19 -17.29 1.32
C ALA A 184 0.32 -17.16 1.11
N GLN A 185 0.82 -17.47 -0.10
CA GLN A 185 2.24 -17.35 -0.43
C GLN A 185 2.72 -15.90 -0.42
N ILE A 186 1.92 -14.95 -0.94
CA ILE A 186 2.28 -13.51 -0.93
C ILE A 186 2.28 -12.97 0.49
N VAL A 187 1.30 -13.36 1.31
CA VAL A 187 1.24 -12.94 2.72
C VAL A 187 2.46 -13.44 3.50
N GLN A 188 2.80 -14.72 3.37
CA GLN A 188 3.98 -15.28 4.01
C GLN A 188 5.25 -14.56 3.55
N MET A 189 5.39 -14.32 2.25
CA MET A 189 6.53 -13.58 1.71
C MET A 189 6.62 -12.15 2.28
N LEU A 190 5.50 -11.44 2.44
CA LEU A 190 5.51 -10.10 3.04
C LEU A 190 5.94 -10.14 4.51
N GLN A 191 5.53 -11.17 5.28
CA GLN A 191 5.98 -11.38 6.66
C GLN A 191 7.48 -11.67 6.73
N ASP A 192 7.98 -12.58 5.88
CA ASP A 192 9.42 -12.90 5.80
C ASP A 192 10.26 -11.67 5.42
N LEU A 193 9.75 -10.83 4.52
CA LEU A 193 10.39 -9.58 4.12
C LEU A 193 10.37 -8.54 5.26
N GLN A 194 9.27 -8.47 6.02
CA GLN A 194 9.16 -7.59 7.18
C GLN A 194 10.20 -7.95 8.25
N GLU A 195 10.31 -9.23 8.59
CA GLU A 195 11.29 -9.72 9.55
C GLU A 195 12.72 -9.47 9.08
N LYS A 196 13.00 -9.80 7.81
CA LYS A 196 14.35 -9.69 7.23
C LYS A 196 14.84 -8.25 7.09
N TYR A 197 13.97 -7.32 6.73
CA TYR A 197 14.34 -5.94 6.40
C TYR A 197 13.84 -4.89 7.40
N GLY A 198 13.10 -5.30 8.45
CA GLY A 198 12.53 -4.40 9.45
C GLY A 198 11.46 -3.47 8.86
N LEU A 199 10.67 -3.95 7.90
CA LEU A 199 9.68 -3.14 7.20
C LEU A 199 8.49 -2.81 8.08
N THR A 200 7.93 -1.63 7.88
CA THR A 200 6.64 -1.22 8.44
C THR A 200 5.60 -1.25 7.35
N TYR A 201 4.43 -1.84 7.63
CA TYR A 201 3.36 -1.95 6.63
C TYR A 201 2.09 -1.18 7.01
N LEU A 202 1.50 -0.49 6.03
CA LEU A 202 0.07 -0.22 6.01
C LEU A 202 -0.58 -1.24 5.07
N PHE A 203 -1.30 -2.21 5.60
CA PHE A 203 -1.93 -3.29 4.84
C PHE A 203 -3.42 -3.00 4.65
N ILE A 204 -3.80 -2.63 3.44
CA ILE A 204 -5.19 -2.33 3.08
C ILE A 204 -5.81 -3.57 2.44
N SER A 205 -6.93 -4.04 3.00
CA SER A 205 -7.65 -5.18 2.45
C SER A 205 -9.12 -5.16 2.86
N HIS A 206 -9.96 -5.82 2.07
CA HIS A 206 -11.32 -6.16 2.44
C HIS A 206 -11.44 -7.62 2.95
N GLN A 207 -10.36 -8.41 2.86
CA GLN A 207 -10.32 -9.81 3.30
C GLN A 207 -9.88 -9.91 4.76
N LEU A 208 -10.84 -9.89 5.66
CA LEU A 208 -10.61 -9.86 7.11
C LEU A 208 -9.77 -11.04 7.62
N GLN A 209 -9.97 -12.27 7.09
CA GLN A 209 -9.20 -13.45 7.48
C GLN A 209 -7.69 -13.32 7.21
N VAL A 210 -7.31 -12.59 6.16
CA VAL A 210 -5.90 -12.34 5.84
C VAL A 210 -5.33 -11.26 6.75
N VAL A 211 -6.09 -10.19 6.97
CA VAL A 211 -5.68 -9.07 7.84
C VAL A 211 -5.39 -9.55 9.25
N GLN A 212 -6.23 -10.43 9.80
CA GLN A 212 -6.00 -11.04 11.11
C GLN A 212 -4.63 -11.74 11.24
N LYS A 213 -4.15 -12.34 10.14
CA LYS A 213 -2.90 -13.14 10.17
C LYS A 213 -1.64 -12.29 10.03
N ILE A 214 -1.72 -11.12 9.40
CA ILE A 214 -0.54 -10.31 9.07
C ILE A 214 -0.45 -9.03 9.90
N CYS A 215 -1.56 -8.53 10.46
CA CYS A 215 -1.57 -7.24 11.13
C CYS A 215 -1.41 -7.38 12.64
N ASP A 216 -0.69 -6.44 13.24
CA ASP A 216 -0.58 -6.27 14.69
C ASP A 216 -1.80 -5.50 15.23
N GLU A 217 -2.21 -4.45 14.53
CA GLU A 217 -3.33 -3.58 14.88
C GLU A 217 -4.20 -3.32 13.65
N ILE A 218 -5.50 -3.16 13.83
CA ILE A 218 -6.46 -3.00 12.74
C ILE A 218 -7.35 -1.78 12.99
N GLY A 219 -7.46 -0.92 11.97
CA GLY A 219 -8.43 0.16 11.89
C GLY A 219 -9.59 -0.20 10.96
N VAL A 220 -10.81 -0.03 11.43
CA VAL A 220 -12.05 -0.28 10.68
C VAL A 220 -12.58 1.03 10.13
N LEU A 221 -12.64 1.15 8.81
CA LEU A 221 -13.05 2.37 8.10
C LEU A 221 -14.44 2.20 7.48
N TYR A 222 -15.33 3.18 7.72
CA TYR A 222 -16.66 3.24 7.13
C TYR A 222 -16.96 4.65 6.61
N LEU A 223 -17.28 4.77 5.32
CA LEU A 223 -17.64 6.04 4.66
C LEU A 223 -16.71 7.21 5.00
N GLY A 224 -15.39 6.96 4.94
CA GLY A 224 -14.37 7.98 5.20
C GLY A 224 -14.03 8.23 6.66
N ASN A 225 -14.69 7.57 7.59
CA ASN A 225 -14.49 7.72 9.03
C ASN A 225 -13.92 6.45 9.65
N LEU A 226 -13.07 6.61 10.65
CA LEU A 226 -12.49 5.53 11.42
C LEU A 226 -13.43 5.17 12.58
N MET A 227 -13.99 3.96 12.55
CA MET A 227 -15.00 3.51 13.51
C MET A 227 -14.38 2.86 14.74
N GLU A 228 -13.34 2.06 14.56
CA GLU A 228 -12.67 1.32 15.62
C GLU A 228 -11.21 1.09 15.27
N ILE A 229 -10.34 1.12 16.28
CA ILE A 229 -8.95 0.65 16.21
C ILE A 229 -8.74 -0.31 17.37
N ALA A 230 -8.17 -1.47 17.10
CA ALA A 230 -7.77 -2.41 18.12
C ALA A 230 -6.64 -3.32 17.63
N ASP A 231 -5.95 -3.93 18.60
CA ASP A 231 -5.10 -5.10 18.39
C ASP A 231 -5.85 -6.16 17.56
N ALA A 232 -5.18 -6.82 16.63
CA ALA A 232 -5.83 -7.72 15.69
C ALA A 232 -6.65 -8.80 16.41
N ASP A 233 -6.08 -9.50 17.40
CA ASP A 233 -6.77 -10.58 18.11
C ASP A 233 -7.97 -10.05 18.92
N LYS A 234 -7.84 -8.86 19.52
CA LYS A 234 -8.92 -8.22 20.27
C LYS A 234 -10.08 -7.81 19.38
N LEU A 235 -9.78 -7.28 18.18
CA LEU A 235 -10.82 -6.87 17.24
C LEU A 235 -11.73 -8.06 16.85
N TYR A 236 -11.14 -9.25 16.65
CA TYR A 236 -11.91 -10.44 16.27
C TYR A 236 -12.61 -11.11 17.47
N SER A 237 -11.97 -11.14 18.64
CA SER A 237 -12.53 -11.79 19.82
C SER A 237 -13.60 -10.95 20.51
N ASN A 238 -13.49 -9.62 20.49
CA ASN A 238 -14.39 -8.70 21.17
C ASN A 238 -14.55 -7.36 20.44
N PRO A 239 -15.15 -7.35 19.23
CA PRO A 239 -15.42 -6.13 18.51
C PRO A 239 -16.39 -5.23 19.29
N LEU A 240 -16.09 -3.93 19.39
CA LEU A 240 -16.89 -2.99 20.16
C LEU A 240 -17.93 -2.28 19.30
N HIS A 241 -17.51 -1.75 18.14
CA HIS A 241 -18.39 -0.97 17.28
C HIS A 241 -19.39 -1.86 16.52
N PRO A 242 -20.68 -1.48 16.41
CA PRO A 242 -21.71 -2.28 15.71
C PRO A 242 -21.34 -2.64 14.26
N TYR A 243 -20.71 -1.72 13.53
CA TYR A 243 -20.24 -1.96 12.16
C TYR A 243 -19.13 -3.01 12.12
N THR A 244 -18.19 -2.99 13.06
CA THR A 244 -17.15 -4.03 13.19
C THR A 244 -17.76 -5.39 13.44
N LYS A 245 -18.75 -5.48 14.35
CA LYS A 245 -19.48 -6.72 14.62
C LYS A 245 -20.15 -7.27 13.37
N MET A 246 -20.82 -6.41 12.61
CA MET A 246 -21.46 -6.77 11.34
C MET A 246 -20.44 -7.28 10.32
N LEU A 247 -19.32 -6.58 10.17
CA LEU A 247 -18.24 -6.94 9.25
C LEU A 247 -17.64 -8.30 9.57
N ILE A 248 -17.35 -8.57 10.85
CA ILE A 248 -16.77 -9.84 11.31
C ILE A 248 -17.79 -10.98 11.19
N SER A 249 -19.09 -10.73 11.47
CA SER A 249 -20.14 -11.75 11.34
C SER A 249 -20.40 -12.20 9.89
N SER A 250 -19.87 -11.50 8.90
CA SER A 250 -19.99 -11.84 7.48
C SER A 250 -18.85 -12.74 6.96
N ILE A 251 -17.90 -13.15 7.83
CA ILE A 251 -16.79 -14.06 7.53
C ILE A 251 -17.24 -15.51 7.70
#